data_46926ae62586e5836c8f311f2d051d6b
#
_entry.id   46926ae62586e5836c8f311f2d051d6b
#
_cell.length_a   1.000
_cell.length_b   1.000
_cell.length_c   1.000
_cell.angle_alpha   90.00
_cell.angle_beta   90.00
_cell.angle_gamma   90.00
#
_symmetry.space_group_name_H-M   'P 1'
#
loop_
_entity.id
_entity.type
_entity.pdbx_description
1 polymer ?
#
loop_
_entity_poly.entity_id
_entity_poly.type
_entity_poly.pdbx_seq_one_letter_code
_entity_poly.pdbx_strand_id
1 'polypeptide(L)'
;MVFSNPAGREDASLSCRASLLDNVRTNTAFALCVAMSLFHLYTAGIGLLQTPVQRAVHVGFVLVLVFLLYPLRRGWRWADVLLVLCSIAGTGYIALFSDAIALRGGKVLPYELVLGTLTLAAVLEAGRRVLGRTLPLLGLAFLLYCRYGRYAPSIFMHRGYSLERIVQHMYLTTEGVFGVAVGVSSTFIFLFILFGAFLSGSGGARFFNNLALSLTGRSPGGPAKVAIVASGLLGTINGSSIANVATTGAFTIPLMKRAGYTPEEAGAIEAEGGRPRMVAGTRRNLKITTPEDLIMLRILLGMKPADVE
;
A
#
# COMPACT_ATOMS: atom_id res chain seq x y z
N MET A 1 59.54 -5.35 0.44
CA MET A 1 58.47 -6.32 0.72
C MET A 1 57.25 -5.55 1.16
N VAL A 2 56.29 -5.39 0.28
CA VAL A 2 54.99 -4.72 0.60
C VAL A 2 54.05 -5.79 1.08
N PHE A 3 53.74 -5.79 2.37
CA PHE A 3 52.72 -6.67 2.94
C PHE A 3 51.35 -6.20 2.45
N SER A 4 50.75 -6.95 1.52
CA SER A 4 49.36 -6.74 1.11
C SER A 4 48.43 -7.13 2.27
N ASN A 5 47.68 -6.15 2.81
CA ASN A 5 46.75 -6.31 3.88
C ASN A 5 45.57 -7.21 3.43
N PRO A 6 45.39 -8.43 3.96
CA PRO A 6 44.35 -9.35 3.55
C PRO A 6 42.94 -8.85 3.92
N ALA A 7 42.78 -8.02 4.95
CA ALA A 7 41.50 -7.46 5.40
C ALA A 7 40.84 -6.55 4.35
N GLY A 8 41.63 -5.81 3.57
CA GLY A 8 41.07 -4.94 2.52
C GLY A 8 40.49 -5.68 1.31
N ARG A 9 40.90 -6.94 1.07
CA ARG A 9 40.33 -7.78 0.00
C ARG A 9 39.03 -8.44 0.41
N GLU A 10 38.86 -8.82 1.69
CA GLU A 10 37.61 -9.35 2.21
C GLU A 10 36.50 -8.30 2.24
N ASP A 11 36.80 -7.08 2.66
CA ASP A 11 35.80 -5.98 2.67
C ASP A 11 35.38 -5.58 1.25
N ALA A 12 36.30 -5.54 0.29
CA ALA A 12 35.97 -5.28 -1.12
C ALA A 12 35.13 -6.40 -1.74
N SER A 13 35.38 -7.66 -1.41
CA SER A 13 34.60 -8.80 -1.89
C SER A 13 33.22 -8.85 -1.28
N LEU A 14 33.06 -8.48 -0.01
CA LEU A 14 31.78 -8.40 0.69
C LEU A 14 30.92 -7.24 0.16
N SER A 15 31.54 -6.09 -0.13
CA SER A 15 30.82 -4.95 -0.73
C SER A 15 30.38 -5.23 -2.16
N CYS A 16 31.19 -5.89 -2.96
CA CYS A 16 30.85 -6.31 -4.33
C CYS A 16 29.71 -7.35 -4.34
N ARG A 17 29.78 -8.35 -3.46
CA ARG A 17 28.70 -9.34 -3.30
C ARG A 17 27.39 -8.70 -2.82
N ALA A 18 27.43 -7.71 -1.93
CA ALA A 18 26.26 -6.98 -1.47
C ALA A 18 25.60 -6.21 -2.62
N SER A 19 26.39 -5.51 -3.44
CA SER A 19 25.88 -4.76 -4.59
C SER A 19 25.30 -5.66 -5.69
N LEU A 20 25.91 -6.79 -5.96
CA LEU A 20 25.38 -7.79 -6.92
C LEU A 20 24.06 -8.38 -6.46
N LEU A 21 23.94 -8.73 -5.18
CA LEU A 21 22.69 -9.28 -4.62
C LEU A 21 21.57 -8.25 -4.61
N ASP A 22 21.88 -6.98 -4.35
CA ASP A 22 20.88 -5.90 -4.40
C ASP A 22 20.44 -5.62 -5.85
N ASN A 23 21.33 -5.70 -6.83
CA ASN A 23 20.99 -5.60 -8.24
C ASN A 23 20.10 -6.78 -8.71
N VAL A 24 20.47 -8.01 -8.35
CA VAL A 24 19.66 -9.19 -8.68
C VAL A 24 18.27 -9.06 -8.07
N ARG A 25 18.16 -8.66 -6.81
CA ARG A 25 16.89 -8.47 -6.11
C ARG A 25 16.01 -7.41 -6.79
N THR A 26 16.61 -6.28 -7.15
CA THR A 26 15.91 -5.18 -7.85
C THR A 26 15.41 -5.61 -9.22
N ASN A 27 16.25 -6.30 -10.00
CA ASN A 27 15.87 -6.80 -11.32
C ASN A 27 14.78 -7.87 -11.23
N THR A 28 14.85 -8.77 -10.24
CA THR A 28 13.83 -9.79 -10.01
C THR A 28 12.50 -9.15 -9.58
N ALA A 29 12.53 -8.16 -8.69
CA ALA A 29 11.34 -7.43 -8.29
C ALA A 29 10.72 -6.68 -9.48
N PHE A 30 11.52 -6.04 -10.32
CA PHE A 30 11.06 -5.39 -11.54
C PHE A 30 10.38 -6.38 -12.50
N ALA A 31 11.01 -7.52 -12.76
CA ALA A 31 10.45 -8.56 -13.62
C ALA A 31 9.11 -9.09 -13.08
N LEU A 32 9.01 -9.28 -11.74
CA LEU A 32 7.76 -9.69 -11.09
C LEU A 32 6.68 -8.61 -11.17
N CYS A 33 7.03 -7.32 -11.03
CA CYS A 33 6.06 -6.22 -11.22
C CYS A 33 5.52 -6.20 -12.65
N VAL A 34 6.38 -6.39 -13.66
CA VAL A 34 5.95 -6.49 -15.06
C VAL A 34 5.06 -7.72 -15.27
N ALA A 35 5.45 -8.88 -14.76
CA ALA A 35 4.66 -10.11 -14.86
C ALA A 35 3.30 -9.97 -14.18
N MET A 36 3.24 -9.35 -13.00
CA MET A 36 2.00 -9.03 -12.30
C MET A 36 1.10 -8.10 -13.11
N SER A 37 1.68 -7.07 -13.74
CA SER A 37 0.94 -6.12 -14.58
C SER A 37 0.35 -6.81 -15.82
N LEU A 38 1.15 -7.62 -16.51
CA LEU A 38 0.70 -8.39 -17.66
C LEU A 38 -0.38 -9.41 -17.29
N PHE A 39 -0.24 -10.08 -16.15
CA PHE A 39 -1.24 -11.01 -15.64
C PHE A 39 -2.59 -10.32 -15.43
N HIS A 40 -2.62 -9.15 -14.77
CA HIS A 40 -3.87 -8.44 -14.50
C HIS A 40 -4.47 -7.82 -15.77
N LEU A 41 -3.66 -7.36 -16.71
CA LEU A 41 -4.16 -6.91 -18.03
C LEU A 41 -4.78 -8.06 -18.81
N TYR A 42 -4.14 -9.24 -18.80
CA TYR A 42 -4.68 -10.43 -19.45
C TYR A 42 -6.01 -10.85 -18.85
N THR A 43 -6.09 -10.94 -17.51
CA THR A 43 -7.32 -11.36 -16.81
C THR A 43 -8.45 -10.35 -16.91
N ALA A 44 -8.13 -9.07 -17.11
CA ALA A 44 -9.13 -8.02 -17.30
C ALA A 44 -9.68 -7.95 -18.73
N GLY A 45 -8.84 -8.22 -19.74
CA GLY A 45 -9.19 -7.99 -21.14
C GLY A 45 -9.51 -9.24 -21.94
N ILE A 46 -8.90 -10.38 -21.62
CA ILE A 46 -8.91 -11.56 -22.51
C ILE A 46 -9.43 -12.81 -21.81
N GLY A 47 -8.94 -13.12 -20.60
CA GLY A 47 -9.17 -14.38 -19.93
C GLY A 47 -9.76 -14.25 -18.54
N LEU A 48 -11.02 -14.65 -18.35
CA LEU A 48 -11.62 -14.75 -17.03
C LEU A 48 -11.09 -15.99 -16.31
N LEU A 49 -10.41 -15.78 -15.20
CA LEU A 49 -10.01 -16.86 -14.31
C LEU A 49 -11.06 -17.08 -13.21
N GLN A 50 -11.08 -18.29 -12.67
CA GLN A 50 -11.86 -18.58 -11.49
C GLN A 50 -11.44 -17.66 -10.35
N THR A 51 -12.41 -17.19 -9.57
CA THR A 51 -12.20 -16.24 -8.46
C THR A 51 -11.09 -16.66 -7.50
N PRO A 52 -11.02 -17.92 -7.00
CA PRO A 52 -9.95 -18.33 -6.09
C PRO A 52 -8.57 -18.30 -6.76
N VAL A 53 -8.48 -18.68 -8.04
CA VAL A 53 -7.23 -18.70 -8.81
C VAL A 53 -6.68 -17.28 -8.96
N GLN A 54 -7.50 -16.34 -9.43
CA GLN A 54 -7.08 -14.95 -9.63
C GLN A 54 -6.61 -14.32 -8.32
N ARG A 55 -7.35 -14.53 -7.22
CA ARG A 55 -7.01 -13.99 -5.91
C ARG A 55 -5.73 -14.62 -5.35
N ALA A 56 -5.55 -15.93 -5.52
CA ALA A 56 -4.36 -16.63 -5.05
C ALA A 56 -3.10 -16.17 -5.79
N VAL A 57 -3.15 -16.05 -7.12
CA VAL A 57 -2.03 -15.55 -7.92
C VAL A 57 -1.69 -14.10 -7.54
N HIS A 58 -2.70 -13.24 -7.38
CA HIS A 58 -2.49 -11.87 -6.92
C HIS A 58 -1.78 -11.80 -5.56
N VAL A 59 -2.27 -12.53 -4.57
CA VAL A 59 -1.65 -12.59 -3.24
C VAL A 59 -0.23 -13.17 -3.33
N GLY A 60 -0.01 -14.17 -4.17
CA GLY A 60 1.32 -14.73 -4.43
C GLY A 60 2.31 -13.68 -4.90
N PHE A 61 1.97 -12.91 -5.92
CA PHE A 61 2.79 -11.79 -6.38
C PHE A 61 3.06 -10.77 -5.27
N VAL A 62 2.02 -10.36 -4.53
CA VAL A 62 2.16 -9.38 -3.45
C VAL A 62 3.10 -9.88 -2.35
N LEU A 63 2.92 -11.12 -1.87
CA LEU A 63 3.77 -11.68 -0.82
C LEU A 63 5.24 -11.81 -1.25
N VAL A 64 5.48 -12.32 -2.45
CA VAL A 64 6.84 -12.44 -2.99
C VAL A 64 7.49 -11.07 -3.14
N LEU A 65 6.78 -10.09 -3.69
CA LEU A 65 7.28 -8.72 -3.82
C LEU A 65 7.56 -8.07 -2.46
N VAL A 66 6.69 -8.28 -1.46
CA VAL A 66 6.92 -7.75 -0.11
C VAL A 66 8.20 -8.34 0.49
N PHE A 67 8.42 -9.64 0.42
CA PHE A 67 9.61 -10.25 1.00
C PHE A 67 10.89 -9.92 0.22
N LEU A 68 10.78 -9.63 -1.06
CA LEU A 68 11.90 -9.11 -1.86
C LEU A 68 12.21 -7.64 -1.55
N LEU A 69 11.19 -6.78 -1.46
CA LEU A 69 11.38 -5.34 -1.29
C LEU A 69 11.64 -4.92 0.16
N TYR A 70 11.07 -5.64 1.14
CA TYR A 70 11.20 -5.36 2.57
C TYR A 70 11.90 -6.52 3.32
N PRO A 71 13.20 -6.76 3.08
CA PRO A 71 13.93 -7.87 3.70
C PRO A 71 14.12 -7.67 5.21
N LEU A 72 14.26 -8.78 5.94
CA LEU A 72 14.75 -8.75 7.31
C LEU A 72 16.21 -8.28 7.37
N ARG A 73 16.67 -7.94 8.58
CA ARG A 73 18.05 -7.51 8.84
C ARG A 73 19.08 -8.45 8.17
N ARG A 74 20.22 -7.89 7.78
CA ARG A 74 21.30 -8.50 6.96
C ARG A 74 21.69 -9.95 7.31
N GLY A 75 21.46 -10.44 8.55
CA GLY A 75 21.82 -11.81 8.97
C GLY A 75 20.75 -12.89 8.73
N TRP A 76 19.50 -12.52 8.39
CA TRP A 76 18.36 -13.46 8.33
C TRP A 76 17.81 -13.65 6.91
N ARG A 77 18.65 -13.52 5.89
CA ARG A 77 18.26 -13.64 4.47
C ARG A 77 17.64 -15.00 4.10
N TRP A 78 18.05 -16.07 4.76
CA TRP A 78 17.47 -17.38 4.58
C TRP A 78 15.98 -17.46 4.98
N ALA A 79 15.58 -16.67 6.00
CA ALA A 79 14.18 -16.57 6.41
C ALA A 79 13.31 -15.90 5.34
N ASP A 80 13.83 -14.91 4.64
CA ASP A 80 13.13 -14.27 3.52
C ASP A 80 12.94 -15.24 2.36
N VAL A 81 13.96 -16.04 2.03
CA VAL A 81 13.85 -17.08 1.01
C VAL A 81 12.81 -18.13 1.41
N LEU A 82 12.81 -18.57 2.67
CA LEU A 82 11.81 -19.50 3.18
C LEU A 82 10.39 -18.92 3.07
N LEU A 83 10.20 -17.66 3.44
CA LEU A 83 8.90 -16.98 3.33
C LEU A 83 8.43 -16.85 1.88
N VAL A 84 9.33 -16.55 0.95
CA VAL A 84 9.03 -16.55 -0.49
C VAL A 84 8.59 -17.94 -0.95
N LEU A 85 9.33 -19.00 -0.60
CA LEU A 85 8.99 -20.36 -0.96
C LEU A 85 7.65 -20.80 -0.35
N CYS A 86 7.40 -20.50 0.92
CA CYS A 86 6.11 -20.77 1.58
C CYS A 86 4.96 -20.02 0.90
N SER A 87 5.18 -18.75 0.50
CA SER A 87 4.18 -17.96 -0.21
C SER A 87 3.84 -18.55 -1.57
N ILE A 88 4.86 -18.92 -2.36
CA ILE A 88 4.68 -19.56 -3.67
C ILE A 88 3.97 -20.92 -3.52
N ALA A 89 4.40 -21.74 -2.56
CA ALA A 89 3.79 -23.05 -2.34
C ALA A 89 2.32 -22.91 -1.88
N GLY A 90 2.04 -22.02 -0.91
CA GLY A 90 0.69 -21.84 -0.39
C GLY A 90 -0.27 -21.23 -1.40
N THR A 91 0.10 -20.14 -2.06
CA THR A 91 -0.77 -19.51 -3.06
C THR A 91 -0.85 -20.30 -4.35
N GLY A 92 0.27 -20.93 -4.77
CA GLY A 92 0.32 -21.82 -5.92
C GLY A 92 -0.55 -23.07 -5.75
N TYR A 93 -0.60 -23.63 -4.55
CA TYR A 93 -1.50 -24.75 -4.24
C TYR A 93 -2.97 -24.38 -4.49
N ILE A 94 -3.44 -23.24 -3.99
CA ILE A 94 -4.81 -22.76 -4.25
C ILE A 94 -5.04 -22.52 -5.74
N ALA A 95 -4.08 -21.91 -6.44
CA ALA A 95 -4.22 -21.62 -7.86
C ALA A 95 -4.32 -22.87 -8.74
N LEU A 96 -3.59 -23.95 -8.38
CA LEU A 96 -3.53 -25.18 -9.17
C LEU A 96 -4.63 -26.18 -8.81
N PHE A 97 -5.07 -26.20 -7.56
CA PHE A 97 -5.99 -27.23 -7.04
C PHE A 97 -7.35 -26.67 -6.58
N SER A 98 -7.74 -25.46 -7.03
CA SER A 98 -9.01 -24.82 -6.67
C SER A 98 -10.23 -25.72 -6.91
N ASP A 99 -10.30 -26.41 -8.04
CA ASP A 99 -11.41 -27.32 -8.39
C ASP A 99 -11.45 -28.55 -7.47
N ALA A 100 -10.29 -29.14 -7.20
CA ALA A 100 -10.19 -30.29 -6.30
C ALA A 100 -10.57 -29.91 -4.85
N ILE A 101 -10.24 -28.70 -4.40
CA ILE A 101 -10.62 -28.16 -3.10
C ILE A 101 -12.14 -27.98 -3.03
N ALA A 102 -12.75 -27.38 -4.06
CA ALA A 102 -14.18 -27.17 -4.14
C ALA A 102 -14.98 -28.48 -4.10
N LEU A 103 -14.53 -29.49 -4.84
CA LEU A 103 -15.17 -30.81 -4.90
C LEU A 103 -15.13 -31.59 -3.57
N ARG A 104 -14.19 -31.30 -2.69
CA ARG A 104 -14.05 -31.97 -1.38
C ARG A 104 -15.02 -31.49 -0.29
N GLY A 105 -15.83 -30.47 -0.57
CA GLY A 105 -16.87 -30.02 0.35
C GLY A 105 -16.36 -29.54 1.73
N GLY A 106 -15.14 -29.02 1.78
CA GLY A 106 -14.57 -28.46 3.00
C GLY A 106 -13.74 -29.43 3.85
N LYS A 107 -13.44 -30.64 3.37
CA LYS A 107 -12.54 -31.55 4.07
C LYS A 107 -11.09 -31.05 3.92
N VAL A 108 -10.41 -30.79 5.04
CA VAL A 108 -9.01 -30.32 5.08
C VAL A 108 -8.08 -31.53 5.13
N LEU A 109 -7.07 -31.53 4.29
CA LEU A 109 -6.03 -32.56 4.30
C LEU A 109 -4.88 -32.12 5.23
N PRO A 110 -4.12 -33.08 5.83
CA PRO A 110 -3.07 -32.73 6.81
C PRO A 110 -2.02 -31.75 6.26
N TYR A 111 -1.61 -31.90 5.00
CA TYR A 111 -0.66 -30.99 4.38
C TYR A 111 -1.27 -29.60 4.08
N GLU A 112 -2.57 -29.49 3.84
CA GLU A 112 -3.27 -28.21 3.68
C GLU A 112 -3.30 -27.43 4.99
N LEU A 113 -3.37 -28.13 6.13
CA LEU A 113 -3.27 -27.51 7.45
C LEU A 113 -1.89 -26.84 7.62
N VAL A 114 -0.83 -27.52 7.21
CA VAL A 114 0.54 -26.97 7.26
C VAL A 114 0.68 -25.78 6.30
N LEU A 115 0.32 -25.96 5.01
CA LEU A 115 0.40 -24.92 4.01
C LEU A 115 -0.42 -23.68 4.38
N GLY A 116 -1.65 -23.89 4.85
CA GLY A 116 -2.53 -22.80 5.28
C GLY A 116 -1.97 -22.04 6.47
N THR A 117 -1.45 -22.75 7.49
CA THR A 117 -0.83 -22.11 8.65
C THR A 117 0.41 -21.30 8.25
N LEU A 118 1.26 -21.84 7.38
CA LEU A 118 2.44 -21.13 6.86
C LEU A 118 2.05 -19.92 6.01
N THR A 119 1.01 -20.04 5.19
CA THR A 119 0.50 -18.91 4.39
C THR A 119 -0.08 -17.82 5.27
N LEU A 120 -0.86 -18.15 6.30
CA LEU A 120 -1.38 -17.19 7.27
C LEU A 120 -0.24 -16.47 8.01
N ALA A 121 0.78 -17.21 8.42
CA ALA A 121 1.97 -16.62 9.06
C ALA A 121 2.72 -15.68 8.09
N ALA A 122 2.86 -16.07 6.82
CA ALA A 122 3.47 -15.23 5.80
C ALA A 122 2.67 -13.94 5.55
N VAL A 123 1.34 -14.01 5.51
CA VAL A 123 0.47 -12.83 5.37
C VAL A 123 0.62 -11.88 6.56
N LEU A 124 0.62 -12.40 7.80
CA LEU A 124 0.83 -11.59 9.00
C LEU A 124 2.22 -10.95 9.01
N GLU A 125 3.25 -11.70 8.63
CA GLU A 125 4.62 -11.19 8.55
C GLU A 125 4.77 -10.12 7.45
N ALA A 126 4.16 -10.32 6.29
CA ALA A 126 4.13 -9.32 5.22
C ALA A 126 3.43 -8.03 5.69
N GLY A 127 2.28 -8.16 6.35
CA GLY A 127 1.58 -7.03 6.97
C GLY A 127 2.45 -6.30 7.99
N ARG A 128 3.20 -7.02 8.83
CA ARG A 128 4.12 -6.44 9.80
C ARG A 128 5.23 -5.60 9.15
N ARG A 129 5.74 -6.05 7.99
CA ARG A 129 6.81 -5.35 7.29
C ARG A 129 6.35 -4.09 6.59
N VAL A 130 5.14 -4.08 6.06
CA VAL A 130 4.61 -2.97 5.25
C VAL A 130 3.79 -1.99 6.09
N LEU A 131 2.90 -2.50 6.95
CA LEU A 131 1.94 -1.70 7.71
C LEU A 131 2.35 -1.46 9.17
N GLY A 132 3.49 -2.05 9.59
CA GLY A 132 3.91 -2.01 10.98
C GLY A 132 3.27 -3.12 11.82
N ARG A 133 3.38 -3.00 13.15
CA ARG A 133 3.02 -4.10 14.07
C ARG A 133 1.53 -4.14 14.45
N THR A 134 0.85 -3.01 14.40
CA THR A 134 -0.51 -2.87 14.96
C THR A 134 -1.53 -3.77 14.27
N LEU A 135 -1.63 -3.71 12.94
CA LEU A 135 -2.62 -4.49 12.19
C LEU A 135 -2.39 -6.01 12.25
N PRO A 136 -1.14 -6.53 12.07
CA PRO A 136 -0.90 -7.96 12.23
C PRO A 136 -1.12 -8.48 13.63
N LEU A 137 -0.80 -7.70 14.66
CA LEU A 137 -1.09 -8.07 16.06
C LEU A 137 -2.60 -8.13 16.31
N LEU A 138 -3.37 -7.20 15.75
CA LEU A 138 -4.83 -7.24 15.80
C LEU A 138 -5.36 -8.50 15.10
N GLY A 139 -4.87 -8.81 13.90
CA GLY A 139 -5.22 -10.02 13.17
C GLY A 139 -4.90 -11.30 13.97
N LEU A 140 -3.70 -11.36 14.55
CA LEU A 140 -3.29 -12.47 15.40
C LEU A 140 -4.19 -12.59 16.65
N ALA A 141 -4.54 -11.46 17.28
CA ALA A 141 -5.45 -11.45 18.42
C ALA A 141 -6.83 -12.04 18.08
N PHE A 142 -7.38 -11.70 16.90
CA PHE A 142 -8.64 -12.30 16.43
C PHE A 142 -8.50 -13.80 16.12
N LEU A 143 -7.40 -14.23 15.52
CA LEU A 143 -7.16 -15.67 15.29
C LEU A 143 -7.06 -16.45 16.62
N LEU A 144 -6.38 -15.89 17.60
CA LEU A 144 -6.30 -16.46 18.94
C LEU A 144 -7.66 -16.43 19.64
N TYR A 145 -8.43 -15.37 19.48
CA TYR A 145 -9.79 -15.30 20.00
C TYR A 145 -10.67 -16.37 19.34
N CYS A 146 -10.63 -16.57 18.04
CA CYS A 146 -11.33 -17.65 17.36
C CYS A 146 -10.97 -19.02 17.96
N ARG A 147 -9.71 -19.25 18.32
CA ARG A 147 -9.25 -20.52 18.89
C ARG A 147 -9.64 -20.71 20.35
N TYR A 148 -9.49 -19.65 21.16
CA TYR A 148 -9.59 -19.68 22.60
C TYR A 148 -10.81 -18.93 23.16
N GLY A 149 -11.82 -18.63 22.35
CA GLY A 149 -13.00 -17.85 22.73
C GLY A 149 -13.82 -18.41 23.89
N ARG A 150 -13.65 -19.70 24.22
CA ARG A 150 -14.26 -20.29 25.43
C ARG A 150 -13.74 -19.72 26.75
N TYR A 151 -12.58 -19.07 26.74
CA TYR A 151 -11.98 -18.44 27.92
C TYR A 151 -12.28 -16.93 27.98
N ALA A 152 -13.00 -16.38 26.99
CA ALA A 152 -13.38 -14.97 26.95
C ALA A 152 -14.47 -14.66 28.02
N PRO A 153 -14.59 -13.39 28.47
CA PRO A 153 -15.67 -12.96 29.38
C PRO A 153 -17.06 -13.24 28.78
N SER A 154 -18.05 -13.47 29.64
CA SER A 154 -19.37 -14.02 29.32
C SER A 154 -20.05 -13.46 28.05
N ILE A 155 -19.95 -12.16 27.79
CA ILE A 155 -20.52 -11.50 26.59
C ILE A 155 -19.79 -11.92 25.29
N PHE A 156 -18.50 -12.17 25.38
CA PHE A 156 -17.63 -12.52 24.24
C PHE A 156 -17.33 -14.01 24.17
N MET A 157 -17.87 -14.80 25.11
CA MET A 157 -17.62 -16.23 25.18
C MET A 157 -18.26 -16.96 24.01
N HIS A 158 -17.48 -17.79 23.32
CA HIS A 158 -17.95 -18.69 22.29
C HIS A 158 -17.26 -20.05 22.38
N ARG A 159 -17.80 -21.05 21.70
CA ARG A 159 -17.35 -22.45 21.76
C ARG A 159 -15.86 -22.65 21.44
N GLY A 160 -15.22 -21.70 20.70
CA GLY A 160 -13.90 -21.87 20.12
C GLY A 160 -13.93 -22.77 18.88
N TYR A 161 -12.99 -22.53 17.98
CA TYR A 161 -12.86 -23.29 16.73
C TYR A 161 -11.59 -24.13 16.75
N SER A 162 -11.62 -25.30 16.10
CA SER A 162 -10.41 -26.09 15.88
C SER A 162 -9.46 -25.38 14.92
N LEU A 163 -8.16 -25.68 14.97
CA LEU A 163 -7.19 -25.14 14.04
C LEU A 163 -7.54 -25.49 12.60
N GLU A 164 -8.00 -26.71 12.38
CA GLU A 164 -8.49 -27.17 11.08
C GLU A 164 -9.60 -26.30 10.53
N ARG A 165 -10.60 -25.94 11.36
CA ARG A 165 -11.70 -25.08 10.96
C ARG A 165 -11.25 -23.66 10.67
N ILE A 166 -10.30 -23.13 11.44
CA ILE A 166 -9.71 -21.80 11.21
C ILE A 166 -8.96 -21.78 9.88
N VAL A 167 -8.10 -22.77 9.64
CA VAL A 167 -7.34 -22.88 8.38
C VAL A 167 -8.27 -23.10 7.20
N GLN A 168 -9.27 -23.96 7.32
CA GLN A 168 -10.30 -24.15 6.30
C GLN A 168 -10.91 -22.80 5.89
N HIS A 169 -11.43 -22.03 6.85
CA HIS A 169 -12.12 -20.78 6.58
C HIS A 169 -11.15 -19.70 6.06
N MET A 170 -9.98 -19.57 6.65
CA MET A 170 -9.03 -18.49 6.32
C MET A 170 -8.24 -18.74 5.04
N TYR A 171 -7.98 -20.02 4.69
CA TYR A 171 -7.08 -20.36 3.61
C TYR A 171 -7.74 -21.06 2.42
N LEU A 172 -8.69 -22.00 2.66
CA LEU A 172 -9.29 -22.81 1.58
C LEU A 172 -10.58 -22.22 1.02
N THR A 173 -11.09 -21.13 1.60
CA THR A 173 -12.31 -20.46 1.13
C THR A 173 -12.03 -19.05 0.63
N THR A 174 -13.02 -18.45 -0.02
CA THR A 174 -13.01 -17.06 -0.46
C THR A 174 -13.54 -16.08 0.60
N GLU A 175 -13.58 -16.50 1.87
CA GLU A 175 -14.05 -15.69 3.01
C GLU A 175 -12.89 -15.12 3.83
N GLY A 176 -11.74 -15.80 3.87
CA GLY A 176 -10.56 -15.41 4.64
C GLY A 176 -9.56 -14.56 3.85
N VAL A 177 -8.31 -15.05 3.74
CA VAL A 177 -7.22 -14.34 3.05
C VAL A 177 -7.56 -14.03 1.60
N PHE A 178 -8.21 -14.97 0.91
CA PHE A 178 -8.65 -14.78 -0.47
C PHE A 178 -10.06 -14.19 -0.57
N GLY A 179 -10.46 -13.37 0.41
CA GLY A 179 -11.78 -12.78 0.55
C GLY A 179 -12.08 -11.65 -0.44
N VAL A 180 -13.21 -10.98 -0.20
CA VAL A 180 -13.72 -9.90 -1.07
C VAL A 180 -12.72 -8.77 -1.21
N ALA A 181 -12.01 -8.37 -0.14
CA ALA A 181 -11.02 -7.30 -0.18
C ALA A 181 -9.88 -7.59 -1.17
N VAL A 182 -9.36 -8.84 -1.17
CA VAL A 182 -8.36 -9.27 -2.17
C VAL A 182 -8.98 -9.37 -3.55
N GLY A 183 -10.25 -9.76 -3.66
CA GLY A 183 -10.98 -9.75 -4.92
C GLY A 183 -11.01 -8.35 -5.55
N VAL A 184 -11.42 -7.34 -4.80
CA VAL A 184 -11.44 -5.94 -5.27
C VAL A 184 -10.02 -5.45 -5.60
N SER A 185 -9.02 -5.82 -4.77
CA SER A 185 -7.62 -5.48 -5.03
C SER A 185 -7.12 -6.06 -6.34
N SER A 186 -7.42 -7.34 -6.62
CA SER A 186 -6.94 -8.06 -7.81
C SER A 186 -7.65 -7.67 -9.10
N THR A 187 -8.84 -7.10 -9.04
CA THR A 187 -9.62 -6.73 -10.24
C THR A 187 -9.63 -5.23 -10.50
N PHE A 188 -10.00 -4.43 -9.51
CA PHE A 188 -10.21 -3.01 -9.71
C PHE A 188 -9.03 -2.15 -9.28
N ILE A 189 -8.59 -2.28 -8.02
CA ILE A 189 -7.60 -1.36 -7.43
C ILE A 189 -6.28 -1.44 -8.19
N PHE A 190 -5.80 -2.65 -8.49
CA PHE A 190 -4.55 -2.83 -9.22
C PHE A 190 -4.60 -2.20 -10.61
N LEU A 191 -5.69 -2.41 -11.35
CA LEU A 191 -5.86 -1.85 -12.70
C LEU A 191 -5.98 -0.34 -12.68
N PHE A 192 -6.66 0.25 -11.69
CA PHE A 192 -6.70 1.70 -11.53
C PHE A 192 -5.33 2.30 -11.23
N ILE A 193 -4.54 1.65 -10.35
CA ILE A 193 -3.17 2.09 -10.07
C ILE A 193 -2.30 1.98 -11.33
N LEU A 194 -2.41 0.88 -12.06
CA LEU A 194 -1.67 0.66 -13.31
C LEU A 194 -2.06 1.71 -14.37
N PHE A 195 -3.36 1.96 -14.56
CA PHE A 195 -3.86 3.00 -15.46
C PHE A 195 -3.34 4.39 -15.06
N GLY A 196 -3.39 4.73 -13.76
CA GLY A 196 -2.85 5.99 -13.25
C GLY A 196 -1.35 6.15 -13.52
N ALA A 197 -0.56 5.05 -13.37
CA ALA A 197 0.86 5.05 -13.68
C ALA A 197 1.12 5.29 -15.17
N PHE A 198 0.39 4.61 -16.06
CA PHE A 198 0.47 4.84 -17.51
C PHE A 198 0.07 6.26 -17.90
N LEU A 199 -1.01 6.77 -17.35
CA LEU A 199 -1.48 8.13 -17.62
C LEU A 199 -0.45 9.18 -17.14
N SER A 200 0.15 8.97 -15.98
CA SER A 200 1.23 9.86 -15.50
C SER A 200 2.46 9.80 -16.41
N GLY A 201 2.84 8.60 -16.85
CA GLY A 201 3.99 8.39 -17.75
C GLY A 201 3.76 8.94 -19.18
N SER A 202 2.52 8.91 -19.68
CA SER A 202 2.15 9.43 -21.02
C SER A 202 2.01 10.96 -21.08
N GLY A 203 2.21 11.66 -19.96
CA GLY A 203 2.05 13.12 -19.89
C GLY A 203 0.66 13.59 -19.51
N GLY A 204 -0.24 12.70 -19.11
CA GLY A 204 -1.58 13.03 -18.66
C GLY A 204 -1.59 14.00 -17.48
N ALA A 205 -0.62 13.89 -16.58
CA ALA A 205 -0.46 14.86 -15.49
C ALA A 205 -0.24 16.29 -16.00
N ARG A 206 0.57 16.46 -17.06
CA ARG A 206 0.77 17.78 -17.71
C ARG A 206 -0.51 18.26 -18.37
N PHE A 207 -1.25 17.37 -19.02
CA PHE A 207 -2.53 17.71 -19.61
C PHE A 207 -3.52 18.23 -18.57
N PHE A 208 -3.71 17.54 -17.45
CA PHE A 208 -4.63 17.98 -16.39
C PHE A 208 -4.16 19.28 -15.72
N ASN A 209 -2.87 19.45 -15.52
CA ASN A 209 -2.32 20.71 -15.00
C ASN A 209 -2.56 21.88 -15.96
N ASN A 210 -2.37 21.68 -17.28
CA ASN A 210 -2.65 22.70 -18.29
C ASN A 210 -4.14 23.00 -18.41
N LEU A 211 -4.99 22.00 -18.32
CA LEU A 211 -6.44 22.15 -18.28
C LEU A 211 -6.87 22.96 -17.06
N ALA A 212 -6.39 22.60 -15.87
CA ALA A 212 -6.67 23.35 -14.66
C ALA A 212 -6.18 24.82 -14.75
N LEU A 213 -5.00 25.04 -15.33
CA LEU A 213 -4.45 26.37 -15.57
C LEU A 213 -5.33 27.19 -16.55
N SER A 214 -5.84 26.58 -17.60
CA SER A 214 -6.73 27.25 -18.56
C SER A 214 -8.06 27.65 -17.93
N LEU A 215 -8.59 26.83 -17.02
CA LEU A 215 -9.86 27.07 -16.35
C LEU A 215 -9.77 28.11 -15.23
N THR A 216 -8.69 28.12 -14.45
CA THR A 216 -8.61 28.89 -13.22
C THR A 216 -7.44 29.86 -13.13
N GLY A 217 -6.46 29.74 -14.03
CA GLY A 217 -5.19 30.48 -13.94
C GLY A 217 -5.32 32.00 -14.00
N ARG A 218 -6.35 32.52 -14.69
CA ARG A 218 -6.60 33.97 -14.81
C ARG A 218 -7.43 34.56 -13.67
N SER A 219 -7.93 33.73 -12.75
CA SER A 219 -8.74 34.20 -11.61
C SER A 219 -7.84 34.67 -10.45
N PRO A 220 -8.31 35.59 -9.57
CA PRO A 220 -7.58 35.91 -8.35
C PRO A 220 -7.25 34.65 -7.55
N GLY A 221 -5.98 34.51 -7.12
CA GLY A 221 -5.50 33.30 -6.50
C GLY A 221 -5.37 32.10 -7.47
N GLY A 222 -5.25 32.36 -8.77
CA GLY A 222 -5.20 31.37 -9.85
C GLY A 222 -4.27 30.20 -9.57
N PRO A 223 -3.00 30.40 -9.23
CA PRO A 223 -2.06 29.29 -8.98
C PRO A 223 -2.51 28.30 -7.91
N ALA A 224 -3.11 28.78 -6.82
CA ALA A 224 -3.65 27.89 -5.78
C ALA A 224 -4.91 27.13 -6.26
N LYS A 225 -5.78 27.81 -7.03
CA LYS A 225 -6.96 27.18 -7.62
C LYS A 225 -6.56 26.11 -8.67
N VAL A 226 -5.49 26.36 -9.42
CA VAL A 226 -4.91 25.37 -10.34
C VAL A 226 -4.49 24.13 -9.59
N ALA A 227 -3.83 24.26 -8.44
CA ALA A 227 -3.43 23.14 -7.61
C ALA A 227 -4.65 22.29 -7.18
N ILE A 228 -5.71 22.96 -6.70
CA ILE A 228 -6.95 22.29 -6.26
C ILE A 228 -7.63 21.53 -7.41
N VAL A 229 -7.82 22.20 -8.55
CA VAL A 229 -8.51 21.62 -9.72
C VAL A 229 -7.68 20.48 -10.32
N ALA A 230 -6.36 20.69 -10.48
CA ALA A 230 -5.46 19.67 -10.99
C ALA A 230 -5.40 18.44 -10.07
N SER A 231 -5.30 18.66 -8.76
CA SER A 231 -5.31 17.59 -7.75
C SER A 231 -6.65 16.85 -7.74
N GLY A 232 -7.77 17.56 -7.87
CA GLY A 232 -9.09 16.95 -8.02
C GLY A 232 -9.20 16.07 -9.27
N LEU A 233 -8.79 16.58 -10.43
CA LEU A 233 -8.82 15.85 -11.69
C LEU A 233 -7.90 14.60 -11.65
N LEU A 234 -6.67 14.74 -11.17
CA LEU A 234 -5.74 13.61 -11.01
C LEU A 234 -6.18 12.65 -9.91
N GLY A 235 -6.79 13.15 -8.85
CA GLY A 235 -7.32 12.35 -7.75
C GLY A 235 -8.45 11.40 -8.16
N THR A 236 -9.21 11.72 -9.21
CA THR A 236 -10.22 10.80 -9.76
C THR A 236 -9.63 9.55 -10.38
N ILE A 237 -8.35 9.62 -10.78
CA ILE A 237 -7.64 8.54 -11.47
C ILE A 237 -6.61 7.89 -10.56
N ASN A 238 -5.99 8.68 -9.69
CA ASN A 238 -4.89 8.25 -8.84
C ASN A 238 -5.44 7.81 -7.48
N GLY A 239 -5.45 6.50 -7.21
CA GLY A 239 -5.95 5.96 -5.95
C GLY A 239 -5.06 6.26 -4.71
N SER A 240 -3.94 6.98 -4.89
CA SER A 240 -2.99 7.32 -3.82
C SER A 240 -2.89 8.83 -3.65
N SER A 241 -3.26 9.34 -2.48
CA SER A 241 -3.10 10.75 -2.12
C SER A 241 -1.63 11.20 -2.17
N ILE A 242 -0.71 10.36 -1.74
CA ILE A 242 0.73 10.64 -1.78
C ILE A 242 1.22 10.79 -3.23
N ALA A 243 0.84 9.85 -4.11
CA ALA A 243 1.21 9.92 -5.51
C ALA A 243 0.56 11.12 -6.22
N ASN A 244 -0.66 11.49 -5.84
CA ASN A 244 -1.34 12.67 -6.34
C ASN A 244 -0.58 13.95 -5.99
N VAL A 245 -0.27 14.16 -4.71
CA VAL A 245 0.53 15.31 -4.23
C VAL A 245 1.90 15.37 -4.90
N ALA A 246 2.60 14.25 -5.04
CA ALA A 246 3.90 14.21 -5.70
C ALA A 246 3.83 14.60 -7.19
N THR A 247 2.76 14.19 -7.88
CA THR A 247 2.59 14.42 -9.32
C THR A 247 2.12 15.84 -9.62
N THR A 248 1.09 16.33 -8.91
CA THR A 248 0.58 17.70 -9.10
C THR A 248 1.52 18.73 -8.51
N GLY A 249 2.06 18.46 -7.32
CA GLY A 249 2.94 19.38 -6.59
C GLY A 249 4.24 19.70 -7.33
N ALA A 250 4.76 18.76 -8.11
CA ALA A 250 5.93 19.02 -8.96
C ALA A 250 5.73 20.20 -9.92
N PHE A 251 4.48 20.46 -10.33
CA PHE A 251 4.12 21.58 -11.22
C PHE A 251 3.52 22.77 -10.43
N THR A 252 2.59 22.51 -9.55
CA THR A 252 1.77 23.54 -8.89
C THR A 252 2.53 24.30 -7.80
N ILE A 253 3.43 23.64 -7.05
CA ILE A 253 4.27 24.29 -6.05
C ILE A 253 5.20 25.35 -6.68
N PRO A 254 5.98 25.05 -7.76
CA PRO A 254 6.74 26.08 -8.46
C PRO A 254 5.88 27.19 -9.03
N LEU A 255 4.67 26.90 -9.51
CA LEU A 255 3.74 27.89 -10.05
C LEU A 255 3.27 28.85 -8.94
N MET A 256 2.89 28.35 -7.77
CA MET A 256 2.51 29.16 -6.61
C MET A 256 3.67 30.00 -6.09
N LYS A 257 4.88 29.43 -5.99
CA LYS A 257 6.09 30.16 -5.58
C LYS A 257 6.39 31.35 -6.53
N ARG A 258 6.24 31.18 -7.83
CA ARG A 258 6.40 32.28 -8.82
C ARG A 258 5.33 33.37 -8.66
N ALA A 259 4.16 33.03 -8.13
CA ALA A 259 3.08 33.97 -7.84
C ALA A 259 3.20 34.62 -6.45
N GLY A 260 4.28 34.38 -5.70
CA GLY A 260 4.57 35.04 -4.42
C GLY A 260 4.15 34.25 -3.18
N TYR A 261 3.72 32.99 -3.31
CA TYR A 261 3.45 32.12 -2.15
C TYR A 261 4.77 31.66 -1.53
N THR A 262 4.79 31.53 -0.21
CA THR A 262 5.93 30.91 0.49
C THR A 262 5.99 29.40 0.17
N PRO A 263 7.15 28.73 0.32
CA PRO A 263 7.26 27.28 0.12
C PRO A 263 6.30 26.50 1.02
N GLU A 264 6.12 26.96 2.25
CA GLU A 264 5.25 26.33 3.25
C GLU A 264 3.77 26.45 2.84
N GLU A 265 3.33 27.65 2.40
CA GLU A 265 1.97 27.87 1.90
C GLU A 265 1.68 27.03 0.66
N ALA A 266 2.62 26.99 -0.30
CA ALA A 266 2.46 26.22 -1.51
C ALA A 266 2.39 24.71 -1.22
N GLY A 267 3.21 24.21 -0.29
CA GLY A 267 3.18 22.82 0.15
C GLY A 267 1.90 22.45 0.88
N ALA A 268 1.41 23.32 1.76
CA ALA A 268 0.17 23.09 2.50
C ALA A 268 -1.06 23.06 1.58
N ILE A 269 -1.15 23.98 0.62
CA ILE A 269 -2.25 24.00 -0.38
C ILE A 269 -2.28 22.71 -1.19
N GLU A 270 -1.12 22.23 -1.61
CA GLU A 270 -1.03 20.99 -2.38
C GLU A 270 -1.39 19.75 -1.54
N ALA A 271 -0.94 19.69 -0.29
CA ALA A 271 -1.18 18.54 0.58
C ALA A 271 -2.65 18.39 1.02
N GLU A 272 -3.37 19.51 1.21
CA GLU A 272 -4.77 19.50 1.65
C GLU A 272 -5.79 19.24 0.54
N GLY A 273 -5.36 19.27 -0.71
CA GLY A 273 -6.11 18.77 -1.87
C GLY A 273 -7.53 19.28 -2.08
N GLY A 274 -7.89 20.48 -1.55
CA GLY A 274 -9.17 20.99 -1.94
C GLY A 274 -10.01 21.87 -1.01
N ARG A 275 -9.49 22.36 0.11
CA ARG A 275 -10.23 23.35 0.95
C ARG A 275 -9.41 24.51 1.48
N PRO A 276 -8.47 25.14 0.75
CA PRO A 276 -7.96 26.43 1.19
C PRO A 276 -9.02 27.48 0.90
N ARG A 277 -9.60 28.02 1.94
CA ARG A 277 -10.38 29.26 1.84
C ARG A 277 -9.36 30.40 1.62
N MET A 278 -9.14 30.75 0.36
CA MET A 278 -8.24 31.83 -0.01
C MET A 278 -8.78 33.14 0.50
N VAL A 279 -8.22 33.65 1.60
CA VAL A 279 -8.38 35.02 2.03
C VAL A 279 -7.17 35.80 1.49
N ALA A 280 -7.39 37.02 0.97
CA ALA A 280 -6.33 37.87 0.44
C ALA A 280 -5.18 37.97 1.46
N GLY A 281 -3.96 37.66 1.01
CA GLY A 281 -2.82 37.29 1.83
C GLY A 281 -2.42 38.25 2.90
N THR A 282 -2.46 37.79 4.11
CA THR A 282 -1.61 38.29 5.20
C THR A 282 -0.80 37.14 5.72
N ARG A 283 0.42 37.42 6.24
CA ARG A 283 1.34 36.44 6.86
C ARG A 283 0.75 35.72 8.11
N ARG A 284 -0.57 35.82 8.34
CA ARG A 284 -1.30 35.25 9.47
C ARG A 284 -2.22 34.09 9.10
N ASN A 285 -2.06 33.49 7.92
CA ASN A 285 -2.77 32.26 7.55
C ASN A 285 -2.21 31.07 8.34
N LEU A 286 -2.85 30.78 9.46
CA LEU A 286 -2.59 29.58 10.25
C LEU A 286 -3.30 28.38 9.63
N LYS A 287 -2.56 27.28 9.47
CA LYS A 287 -3.13 25.98 9.15
C LYS A 287 -3.89 25.47 10.36
N ILE A 288 -5.18 25.23 10.22
CA ILE A 288 -6.01 24.65 11.28
C ILE A 288 -6.04 23.14 11.08
N THR A 289 -5.30 22.42 11.91
CA THR A 289 -5.24 20.94 11.89
C THR A 289 -5.64 20.32 13.22
N THR A 290 -5.61 21.11 14.29
CA THR A 290 -5.96 20.66 15.63
C THR A 290 -6.98 21.61 16.27
N PRO A 291 -7.74 21.15 17.31
CA PRO A 291 -8.63 22.03 18.07
C PRO A 291 -7.92 23.26 18.67
N GLU A 292 -6.63 23.11 19.02
CA GLU A 292 -5.79 24.20 19.56
C GLU A 292 -5.52 25.29 18.51
N ASP A 293 -5.32 24.90 17.24
CA ASP A 293 -5.14 25.83 16.11
C ASP A 293 -6.40 26.68 15.92
N LEU A 294 -7.58 26.08 16.16
CA LEU A 294 -8.87 26.80 16.11
C LEU A 294 -8.99 27.83 17.20
N ILE A 295 -8.50 27.55 18.41
CA ILE A 295 -8.45 28.48 19.53
C ILE A 295 -7.52 29.65 19.19
N MET A 296 -6.33 29.36 18.65
CA MET A 296 -5.37 30.37 18.24
C MET A 296 -5.92 31.27 17.13
N LEU A 297 -6.64 30.69 16.14
CA LEU A 297 -7.30 31.48 15.09
C LEU A 297 -8.37 32.42 15.67
N ARG A 298 -9.18 31.98 16.63
CA ARG A 298 -10.20 32.79 17.28
C ARG A 298 -9.59 33.96 18.05
N ILE A 299 -8.48 33.73 18.76
CA ILE A 299 -7.73 34.79 19.44
C ILE A 299 -7.20 35.83 18.42
N LEU A 300 -6.67 35.37 17.29
CA LEU A 300 -6.17 36.23 16.20
C LEU A 300 -7.28 37.03 15.51
N LEU A 301 -8.51 36.51 15.49
CA LEU A 301 -9.70 37.19 14.96
C LEU A 301 -10.35 38.11 15.99
N GLY A 302 -9.80 38.24 17.21
CA GLY A 302 -10.30 39.09 18.27
C GLY A 302 -11.60 38.62 18.94
N MET A 303 -11.94 37.32 18.76
CA MET A 303 -13.10 36.70 19.41
C MET A 303 -12.75 36.36 20.87
N LYS A 304 -13.58 36.73 21.82
CA LYS A 304 -13.38 36.40 23.23
C LYS A 304 -13.61 34.90 23.48
N PRO A 305 -12.89 34.29 24.44
CA PRO A 305 -13.06 32.87 24.78
C PRO A 305 -14.46 32.45 25.25
N ALA A 306 -15.29 33.41 25.65
CA ALA A 306 -16.63 33.17 26.20
C ALA A 306 -17.76 32.99 25.15
N ASP A 307 -17.48 33.12 23.86
CA ASP A 307 -18.46 32.93 22.79
C ASP A 307 -18.53 31.49 22.26
N VAL A 308 -18.21 30.53 23.13
CA VAL A 308 -18.17 29.09 22.79
C VAL A 308 -19.02 28.30 23.78
N GLU A 309 -20.32 28.25 23.54
CA GLU A 309 -21.22 27.16 23.95
C GLU A 309 -21.74 26.43 22.72
#